data_1b6d344299ace3fc4f9fa8a3c6fa932b
#
_entry.id   1b6d344299ace3fc4f9fa8a3c6fa932b
#
_cell.length_a   1.000
_cell.length_b   1.000
_cell.length_c   1.000
_cell.angle_alpha   90.00
_cell.angle_beta   90.00
_cell.angle_gamma   90.00
#
_symmetry.space_group_name_H-M   'P 1'
#
loop_
_entity.id
_entity.type
_entity.pdbx_description
1 polymer ?
#
loop_
_entity_poly.entity_id
_entity_poly.type
_entity_poly.pdbx_seq_one_letter_code
_entity_poly.pdbx_strand_id
1 'polypeptide(L)'
;DSRYGLARLQDGSLIISKFEKKRNKYVLKGNSIQDGDIVDIRDNGKSLTSYAIGVEPNSAEIDQIHIKVGMEEIMEINIAPNYAAIYHIDIPNNIEGWGVEYKERDE
;
A
#
# COMPACT_ATOMS: atom_id res chain seq x y z
N ASP A 1 -7.68 11.92 -10.15
CA ASP A 1 -8.35 11.52 -8.93
C ASP A 1 -8.41 9.99 -8.86
N SER A 2 -7.78 9.42 -7.84
CA SER A 2 -7.69 7.98 -7.66
C SER A 2 -8.30 7.55 -6.33
N ARG A 3 -8.86 6.34 -6.31
CA ARG A 3 -9.37 5.70 -5.10
C ARG A 3 -8.89 4.27 -5.02
N TYR A 4 -8.80 3.78 -3.81
CA TYR A 4 -8.37 2.41 -3.53
C TYR A 4 -9.42 1.68 -2.72
N GLY A 5 -9.57 0.39 -3.00
CA GLY A 5 -10.42 -0.49 -2.22
C GLY A 5 -9.61 -1.68 -1.70
N LEU A 6 -9.97 -2.17 -0.54
CA LEU A 6 -9.33 -3.32 0.11
C LEU A 6 -10.40 -4.33 0.47
N ALA A 7 -10.17 -5.61 0.12
CA ALA A 7 -11.13 -6.66 0.43
C ALA A 7 -10.43 -7.98 0.70
N ARG A 8 -11.09 -8.84 1.48
CA ARG A 8 -10.67 -10.21 1.71
C ARG A 8 -11.45 -11.12 0.76
N LEU A 9 -10.74 -11.95 0.00
CA LEU A 9 -11.35 -12.92 -0.91
C LEU A 9 -11.76 -14.20 -0.16
N GLN A 10 -12.59 -15.02 -0.81
CA GLN A 10 -13.09 -16.26 -0.19
C GLN A 10 -11.98 -17.25 0.17
N ASP A 11 -10.88 -17.25 -0.61
CA ASP A 11 -9.74 -18.13 -0.35
C ASP A 11 -8.82 -17.61 0.76
N GLY A 12 -9.14 -16.45 1.36
CA GLY A 12 -8.35 -15.86 2.41
C GLY A 12 -7.33 -14.84 1.93
N SER A 13 -7.15 -14.68 0.64
CA SER A 13 -6.24 -13.68 0.07
C SER A 13 -6.77 -12.27 0.26
N LEU A 14 -5.86 -11.32 0.32
CA LEU A 14 -6.19 -9.91 0.39
C LEU A 14 -6.00 -9.27 -0.98
N ILE A 15 -6.97 -8.47 -1.42
CA ILE A 15 -6.88 -7.73 -2.69
C ILE A 15 -6.94 -6.24 -2.43
N ILE A 16 -6.05 -5.50 -3.09
CA ILE A 16 -6.13 -4.05 -3.19
C ILE A 16 -6.40 -3.66 -4.64
N SER A 17 -7.33 -2.75 -4.85
CA SER A 17 -7.73 -2.30 -6.18
C SER A 17 -7.59 -0.80 -6.28
N LYS A 18 -7.11 -0.34 -7.44
CA LYS A 18 -7.00 1.08 -7.75
C LYS A 18 -8.05 1.44 -8.80
N PHE A 19 -8.79 2.52 -8.53
CA PHE A 19 -9.79 3.08 -9.42
C PHE A 19 -9.42 4.49 -9.81
N GLU A 20 -9.62 4.83 -11.06
CA GLU A 20 -9.47 6.20 -11.55
C GLU A 20 -10.81 6.78 -11.96
N LYS A 21 -11.01 8.05 -11.68
CA LYS A 21 -12.21 8.75 -12.11
C LYS A 21 -12.07 9.15 -13.57
N LYS A 22 -13.02 8.69 -14.40
CA LYS A 22 -13.14 9.07 -15.80
C LYS A 22 -14.56 9.62 -16.02
N ARG A 23 -14.67 10.92 -16.28
CA ARG A 23 -15.96 11.62 -16.35
C ARG A 23 -16.68 11.49 -15.00
N ASN A 24 -17.84 10.83 -14.97
CA ASN A 24 -18.63 10.66 -13.74
C ASN A 24 -18.54 9.26 -13.13
N LYS A 25 -17.57 8.46 -13.59
CA LYS A 25 -17.44 7.07 -13.17
C LYS A 25 -16.05 6.78 -12.63
N TYR A 26 -15.97 5.83 -11.71
CA TYR A 26 -14.71 5.22 -11.32
C TYR A 26 -14.52 3.94 -12.11
N VAL A 27 -13.35 3.80 -12.73
CA VAL A 27 -12.99 2.67 -13.57
C VAL A 27 -11.83 1.93 -12.92
N LEU A 28 -11.91 0.61 -12.85
CA LEU A 28 -10.83 -0.21 -12.32
C LEU A 28 -9.57 -0.03 -13.18
N LYS A 29 -8.49 0.43 -12.55
CA LYS A 29 -7.19 0.62 -13.20
C LYS A 29 -6.31 -0.60 -13.05
N GLY A 30 -6.36 -1.24 -11.89
CA GLY A 30 -5.57 -2.43 -11.61
C GLY A 30 -5.83 -2.95 -10.22
N ASN A 31 -5.28 -4.14 -9.97
CA ASN A 31 -5.37 -4.73 -8.64
C ASN A 31 -4.13 -5.58 -8.35
N SER A 32 -3.96 -5.92 -7.08
CA SER A 32 -2.92 -6.81 -6.60
C SER A 32 -3.51 -7.72 -5.53
N ILE A 33 -3.15 -8.99 -5.56
CA ILE A 33 -3.67 -10.01 -4.65
C ILE A 33 -2.49 -10.69 -3.98
N GLN A 34 -2.53 -10.81 -2.67
CA GLN A 34 -1.48 -11.49 -1.90
C GLN A 34 -2.09 -12.29 -0.76
N ASP A 35 -1.45 -13.42 -0.43
CA ASP A 35 -1.77 -14.14 0.79
C ASP A 35 -1.27 -13.35 2.00
N GLY A 36 -2.02 -13.44 3.11
CA GLY A 36 -1.63 -12.77 4.34
C GLY A 36 -2.45 -11.53 4.62
N ASP A 37 -1.89 -10.61 5.39
CA ASP A 37 -2.62 -9.46 5.91
C ASP A 37 -2.12 -8.13 5.37
N ILE A 38 -1.21 -8.17 4.42
CA ILE A 38 -0.66 -6.99 3.76
C ILE A 38 -0.66 -7.23 2.26
N VAL A 39 -1.11 -6.23 1.52
CA VAL A 39 -1.06 -6.24 0.05
C VAL A 39 -0.64 -4.86 -0.42
N ASP A 40 0.11 -4.79 -1.50
CA ASP A 40 0.51 -3.50 -2.07
C ASP A 40 0.25 -3.42 -3.56
N ILE A 41 0.18 -2.19 -4.06
CA ILE A 41 0.03 -1.92 -5.48
C ILE A 41 0.86 -0.69 -5.85
N ARG A 42 1.59 -0.78 -6.96
CA ARG A 42 2.39 0.32 -7.51
C ARG A 42 1.84 0.73 -8.87
N ASP A 43 1.84 2.02 -9.10
CA ASP A 43 1.46 2.56 -10.40
C ASP A 43 2.47 3.63 -10.79
N ASN A 44 3.29 3.34 -11.79
CA ASN A 44 4.33 4.25 -12.27
C ASN A 44 3.72 5.30 -13.18
N GLY A 45 3.70 6.54 -12.71
CA GLY A 45 3.31 7.69 -13.51
C GLY A 45 4.49 8.34 -14.19
N LYS A 46 4.27 9.49 -14.79
CA LYS A 46 5.31 10.25 -15.52
C LYS A 46 6.36 10.85 -14.60
N SER A 47 5.95 11.36 -13.44
CA SER A 47 6.84 12.02 -12.50
C SER A 47 6.84 11.39 -11.11
N LEU A 48 5.77 10.69 -10.78
CA LEU A 48 5.59 10.06 -9.47
C LEU A 48 5.20 8.60 -9.64
N THR A 49 5.67 7.76 -8.71
CA THR A 49 5.14 6.41 -8.53
C THR A 49 4.16 6.44 -7.37
N SER A 50 2.92 6.07 -7.67
CA SER A 50 1.87 5.94 -6.67
C SER A 50 1.98 4.56 -6.02
N TYR A 51 2.10 4.53 -4.70
CA TYR A 51 2.27 3.28 -3.96
C TYR A 51 1.23 3.23 -2.84
N ALA A 52 0.41 2.19 -2.83
CA ALA A 52 -0.60 2.00 -1.80
C ALA A 52 -0.41 0.65 -1.13
N ILE A 53 -0.54 0.63 0.19
CA ILE A 53 -0.41 -0.56 1.02
C ILE A 53 -1.70 -0.74 1.80
N GLY A 54 -2.35 -1.89 1.62
CA GLY A 54 -3.51 -2.28 2.38
C GLY A 54 -3.12 -3.21 3.52
N VAL A 55 -3.61 -2.93 4.72
CA VAL A 55 -3.30 -3.69 5.93
C VAL A 55 -4.59 -4.09 6.63
N GLU A 56 -4.73 -5.39 6.91
CA GLU A 56 -5.82 -5.92 7.73
C GLU A 56 -5.39 -5.99 9.21
N PRO A 57 -6.26 -5.59 10.15
CA PRO A 57 -5.85 -5.43 11.55
C PRO A 57 -5.72 -6.74 12.34
N ASN A 58 -6.43 -7.81 11.95
CA ASN A 58 -6.61 -8.98 12.81
C ASN A 58 -5.36 -9.83 13.04
N SER A 59 -4.34 -9.62 12.25
CA SER A 59 -3.09 -10.37 12.39
C SER A 59 -1.88 -9.50 12.08
N ALA A 60 -2.10 -8.21 11.92
CA ALA A 60 -0.99 -7.31 11.64
C ALA A 60 -0.12 -7.15 12.88
N GLU A 61 0.91 -7.97 12.96
CA GLU A 61 1.97 -7.80 13.94
C GLU A 61 2.87 -6.63 13.58
N ILE A 62 2.49 -5.87 12.55
CA ILE A 62 3.29 -4.79 12.00
C ILE A 62 2.85 -3.47 12.62
N ASP A 63 3.83 -2.74 13.11
CA ASP A 63 3.66 -1.45 13.78
C ASP A 63 3.93 -0.28 12.83
N GLN A 64 4.91 -0.43 11.95
CA GLN A 64 5.35 0.64 11.06
C GLN A 64 5.73 0.10 9.68
N ILE A 65 5.60 0.99 8.69
CA ILE A 65 6.11 0.77 7.34
C ILE A 65 7.19 1.80 7.08
N HIS A 66 8.37 1.35 6.68
CA HIS A 66 9.51 2.21 6.37
C HIS A 66 9.82 2.16 4.89
N ILE A 67 9.93 3.33 4.27
CA ILE A 67 10.39 3.45 2.89
C ILE A 67 11.85 3.87 2.95
N LYS A 68 12.72 3.09 2.31
CA LYS A 68 14.17 3.28 2.37
C LYS A 68 14.80 3.35 0.99
N VAL A 69 15.87 4.13 0.89
CA VAL A 69 16.79 4.09 -0.25
C VAL A 69 18.13 3.62 0.31
N GLY A 70 18.49 2.37 0.01
CA GLY A 70 19.65 1.74 0.65
C GLY A 70 19.44 1.62 2.16
N MET A 71 20.34 2.21 2.92
CA MET A 71 20.26 2.22 4.40
C MET A 71 19.54 3.46 4.94
N GLU A 72 19.22 4.42 4.08
CA GLU A 72 18.60 5.66 4.47
C GLU A 72 17.08 5.57 4.46
N GLU A 73 16.44 5.93 5.58
CA GLU A 73 14.99 5.98 5.69
C GLU A 73 14.48 7.32 5.18
N ILE A 74 13.59 7.28 4.20
CA ILE A 74 13.01 8.50 3.63
C ILE A 74 11.57 8.74 4.09
N MET A 75 10.90 7.73 4.62
CA MET A 75 9.53 7.87 5.11
C MET A 75 9.22 6.77 6.12
N GLU A 76 8.45 7.14 7.15
CA GLU A 76 7.96 6.23 8.17
C GLU A 76 6.45 6.41 8.31
N ILE A 77 5.72 5.31 8.28
CA ILE A 77 4.25 5.31 8.41
C ILE A 77 3.87 4.47 9.62
N ASN A 78 3.13 5.07 10.56
CA ASN A 78 2.59 4.35 11.70
C ASN A 78 1.29 3.65 11.31
N ILE A 79 1.16 2.40 11.69
CA ILE A 79 -0.01 1.58 11.35
C ILE A 79 -0.98 1.57 12.53
N ALA A 80 -2.25 1.91 12.25
CA ALA A 80 -3.31 1.83 13.25
C ALA A 80 -3.61 0.37 13.58
N PRO A 81 -3.53 -0.03 14.87
CA PRO A 81 -3.55 -1.45 15.23
C PRO A 81 -4.92 -2.13 15.11
N ASN A 82 -6.01 -1.38 15.11
CA ASN A 82 -7.36 -1.94 15.21
C ASN A 82 -8.24 -1.68 13.98
N TYR A 83 -7.66 -1.21 12.89
CA TYR A 83 -8.43 -0.84 11.71
C TYR A 83 -7.81 -1.39 10.44
N ALA A 84 -8.64 -1.94 9.56
CA ALA A 84 -8.22 -2.14 8.18
C ALA A 84 -7.97 -0.77 7.57
N ALA A 85 -6.86 -0.60 6.89
CA ALA A 85 -6.47 0.70 6.37
C ALA A 85 -5.67 0.58 5.09
N ILE A 86 -5.73 1.63 4.29
CA ILE A 86 -4.91 1.79 3.10
C ILE A 86 -4.02 3.02 3.29
N TYR A 87 -2.73 2.82 3.15
CA TYR A 87 -1.74 3.89 3.25
C TYR A 87 -1.22 4.20 1.86
N HIS A 88 -1.40 5.42 1.40
CA HIS A 88 -1.02 5.85 0.06
C HIS A 88 0.09 6.87 0.13
N ILE A 89 1.14 6.64 -0.67
CA ILE A 89 2.26 7.56 -0.80
C ILE A 89 2.62 7.76 -2.27
N ASP A 90 3.14 8.93 -2.59
CA ASP A 90 3.69 9.23 -3.91
C ASP A 90 5.20 9.41 -3.78
N ILE A 91 5.94 8.65 -4.58
CA ILE A 91 7.41 8.68 -4.56
C ILE A 91 7.88 9.27 -5.89
N PRO A 92 8.67 10.35 -5.86
CA PRO A 92 9.21 10.94 -7.08
C PRO A 92 10.04 9.94 -7.88
N ASN A 93 9.86 9.91 -9.19
CA ASN A 93 10.56 8.96 -10.07
C ASN A 93 12.08 9.17 -10.12
N ASN A 94 12.56 10.34 -9.69
CA ASN A 94 14.00 10.59 -9.61
C ASN A 94 14.65 9.92 -8.38
N ILE A 95 13.86 9.39 -7.47
CA ILE A 95 14.37 8.58 -6.36
C ILE A 95 14.40 7.13 -6.83
N GLU A 96 15.59 6.60 -7.06
CA GLU A 96 15.79 5.23 -7.53
C GLU A 96 16.16 4.30 -6.38
N GLY A 97 15.86 3.03 -6.55
CA GLY A 97 16.28 1.98 -5.62
C GLY A 97 15.60 2.01 -4.27
N TRP A 98 14.41 2.60 -4.19
CA TRP A 98 13.65 2.58 -2.94
C TRP A 98 13.04 1.19 -2.69
N GLY A 99 12.93 0.86 -1.42
CA GLY A 99 12.31 -0.39 -0.98
C GLY A 99 11.46 -0.17 0.24
N VAL A 100 10.73 -1.21 0.63
CA VAL A 100 9.79 -1.18 1.74
C VAL A 100 10.24 -2.19 2.79
N GLU A 101 10.24 -1.76 4.04
CA GLU A 101 10.53 -2.62 5.18
C GLU A 101 9.36 -2.53 6.17
N TYR A 102 8.87 -3.68 6.60
CA TYR A 102 7.82 -3.74 7.62
C TYR A 102 8.44 -3.97 8.98
N LYS A 103 8.11 -3.12 9.93
CA LYS A 103 8.56 -3.25 11.31
C LYS A 103 7.50 -3.95 12.15
N GLU A 104 7.89 -5.05 12.78
CA GLU A 104 6.99 -5.79 13.66
C GLU A 104 6.73 -5.01 14.95
N ARG A 105 5.56 -5.25 15.51
CA ARG A 105 5.19 -4.66 16.79
C ARG A 105 5.95 -5.32 17.90
N ASP A 106 6.62 -4.52 18.72
CA ASP A 106 7.28 -5.00 19.92
C ASP A 106 6.22 -5.33 20.98
N GLU A 107 6.39 -6.47 21.58
CA GLU A 107 5.54 -6.89 22.69
C GLU A 107 5.97 -6.26 24.00
#